data_24d3103aa965b5658cd2a903711d981b
#
_entry.id   24d3103aa965b5658cd2a903711d981b
#
_cell.length_a   1.000
_cell.length_b   1.000
_cell.length_c   1.000
_cell.angle_alpha   90.00
_cell.angle_beta   90.00
_cell.angle_gamma   90.00
#
_symmetry.space_group_name_H-M   'P 1'
#
loop_
_entity.id
_entity.type
_entity.pdbx_description
1 polymer ?
#
loop_
_entity_poly.entity_id
_entity_poly.type
_entity_poly.pdbx_seq_one_letter_code
_entity_poly.pdbx_strand_id
1 'polypeptide(L)' 'MENYTELRQQIAQDLDTLSRAESPKSIFEIADDYLLGNPSLKRELVEDIIKEEADKRNIPIH' A
#
# COMPACT_ATOMS: atom_id res chain seq x y z
N MET A 1 5.14 -20.49 6.68
CA MET A 1 4.48 -19.87 5.51
C MET A 1 4.05 -18.45 5.89
N GLU A 2 4.55 -17.48 5.16
CA GLU A 2 4.22 -16.10 5.46
C GLU A 2 2.83 -15.77 4.93
N ASN A 3 2.08 -15.06 5.75
CA ASN A 3 0.71 -14.69 5.40
C ASN A 3 0.62 -13.16 5.36
N TYR A 4 0.40 -12.63 4.18
CA TYR A 4 0.31 -11.19 3.99
C TYR A 4 -1.12 -10.68 3.94
N THR A 5 -2.07 -11.49 4.39
CA THR A 5 -3.49 -11.12 4.35
C THR A 5 -3.75 -9.84 5.14
N GLU A 6 -3.21 -9.75 6.35
CA GLU A 6 -3.41 -8.56 7.18
C GLU A 6 -2.78 -7.32 6.54
N LEU A 7 -1.57 -7.48 6.00
CA LEU A 7 -0.88 -6.38 5.32
C LEU A 7 -1.69 -5.91 4.12
N ARG A 8 -2.19 -6.86 3.33
CA ARG A 8 -2.99 -6.53 2.15
C ARG A 8 -4.28 -5.81 2.53
N GLN A 9 -4.95 -6.26 3.60
CA GLN A 9 -6.16 -5.61 4.09
C GLN A 9 -5.88 -4.20 4.58
N GLN A 10 -4.77 -4.02 5.29
CA GLN A 10 -4.38 -2.71 5.77
C GLN A 10 -4.13 -1.75 4.61
N ILE A 11 -3.39 -2.22 3.62
CA ILE A 11 -3.11 -1.42 2.42
C ILE A 11 -4.39 -1.08 1.68
N ALA A 12 -5.30 -2.04 1.55
CA ALA A 12 -6.58 -1.82 0.88
C ALA A 12 -7.38 -0.73 1.58
N GLN A 13 -7.44 -0.76 2.91
CA GLN A 13 -8.15 0.25 3.68
C GLN A 13 -7.51 1.63 3.50
N ASP A 14 -6.20 1.69 3.53
CA ASP A 14 -5.49 2.95 3.33
C ASP A 14 -5.75 3.53 1.94
N LEU A 15 -5.76 2.67 0.93
CA LEU A 15 -6.04 3.11 -0.44
C LEU A 15 -7.48 3.61 -0.59
N ASP A 16 -8.42 2.97 0.08
CA ASP A 16 -9.81 3.44 0.07
C ASP A 16 -9.90 4.84 0.68
N THR A 17 -9.15 5.08 1.76
CA THR A 17 -9.09 6.40 2.38
C THR A 17 -8.45 7.41 1.44
N LEU A 18 -7.35 7.03 0.79
CA LEU A 18 -6.64 7.89 -0.14
C LEU A 18 -7.46 8.24 -1.37
N SER A 19 -8.31 7.32 -1.83
CA SER A 19 -9.15 7.57 -3.00
C SER A 19 -10.16 8.69 -2.75
N ARG A 20 -10.43 8.99 -1.49
CA ARG A 20 -11.31 10.07 -1.09
C ARG A 20 -10.56 11.37 -0.79
N ALA A 21 -9.23 11.31 -0.76
CA ALA A 21 -8.40 12.48 -0.48
C ALA A 21 -8.15 13.26 -1.77
N GLU A 22 -7.96 14.57 -1.62
CA GLU A 22 -7.68 15.42 -2.77
C GLU A 22 -6.23 15.31 -3.23
N SER A 23 -5.34 14.89 -2.34
CA SER A 23 -3.91 14.80 -2.65
C SER A 23 -3.45 13.35 -2.58
N PRO A 24 -3.27 12.70 -3.73
CA PRO A 24 -2.77 11.32 -3.73
C PRO A 24 -1.32 11.26 -3.30
N LYS A 25 -1.00 10.28 -2.45
CA LYS A 25 0.37 10.05 -2.04
C LYS A 25 1.08 9.21 -3.09
N SER A 26 2.40 9.34 -3.14
CA SER A 26 3.19 8.47 -3.99
C SER A 26 3.27 7.07 -3.39
N ILE A 27 3.53 6.09 -4.25
CA ILE A 27 3.67 4.72 -3.79
C ILE A 27 4.82 4.58 -2.81
N PHE A 28 5.89 5.39 -2.99
CA PHE A 28 7.05 5.37 -2.10
C PHE A 28 6.70 5.84 -0.70
N GLU A 29 5.88 6.87 -0.59
CA GLU A 29 5.45 7.37 0.72
C GLU A 29 4.61 6.34 1.46
N ILE A 30 3.68 5.71 0.76
CA ILE A 30 2.84 4.68 1.36
C ILE A 30 3.69 3.51 1.82
N ALA A 31 4.61 3.06 0.98
CA ALA A 31 5.50 1.95 1.31
C ALA A 31 6.38 2.29 2.51
N ASP A 32 6.91 3.51 2.58
CA ASP A 32 7.74 3.93 3.70
C ASP A 32 7.00 3.83 5.03
N ASP A 33 5.74 4.23 5.06
CA ASP A 33 4.94 4.16 6.28
C ASP A 33 4.83 2.71 6.78
N TYR A 34 4.59 1.77 5.88
CA TYR A 34 4.51 0.36 6.26
C TYR A 34 5.86 -0.20 6.68
N LEU A 35 6.93 0.21 6.00
CA LEU A 35 8.26 -0.28 6.32
C LEU A 35 8.78 0.24 7.65
N LEU A 36 8.38 1.45 8.05
CA LEU A 36 8.75 2.00 9.34
C LEU A 36 8.17 1.16 10.48
N GLY A 37 6.94 0.69 10.32
CA GLY A 37 6.31 -0.16 11.33
C GLY A 37 6.71 -1.62 11.23
N ASN A 38 7.27 -2.04 10.08
CA ASN A 38 7.59 -3.44 9.82
C ASN A 38 8.93 -3.56 9.10
N PRO A 39 10.05 -3.33 9.81
CA PRO A 39 11.37 -3.31 9.15
C PRO A 39 11.79 -4.63 8.53
N SER A 40 11.13 -5.73 8.89
CA SER A 40 11.43 -7.03 8.30
C SER A 40 10.79 -7.23 6.92
N LEU A 41 9.86 -6.37 6.53
CA LEU A 41 9.22 -6.47 5.24
C LEU A 41 10.13 -5.95 4.14
N LYS A 42 10.00 -6.54 2.96
CA LYS A 42 10.75 -6.09 1.79
C LYS A 42 9.97 -4.99 1.09
N ARG A 43 10.67 -3.92 0.70
CA ARG A 43 10.04 -2.80 -0.01
C ARG A 43 9.35 -3.27 -1.28
N GLU A 44 10.01 -4.16 -2.04
CA GLU A 44 9.44 -4.67 -3.29
C GLU A 44 8.08 -5.33 -3.06
N LEU A 45 7.97 -6.12 -2.00
CA LEU A 45 6.72 -6.79 -1.68
C LEU A 45 5.62 -5.78 -1.36
N VAL A 46 5.93 -4.80 -0.52
CA VAL A 46 4.95 -3.79 -0.12
C VAL A 46 4.49 -2.98 -1.34
N GLU A 47 5.44 -2.57 -2.18
CA GLU A 47 5.11 -1.80 -3.37
C GLU A 47 4.25 -2.61 -4.34
N ASP A 48 4.56 -3.90 -4.51
CA ASP A 48 3.77 -4.76 -5.40
C ASP A 48 2.33 -4.87 -4.91
N ILE A 49 2.13 -5.05 -3.61
CA ILE A 49 0.78 -5.14 -3.06
C ILE A 49 0.03 -3.81 -3.26
N ILE A 50 0.72 -2.69 -3.03
CA ILE A 50 0.11 -1.37 -3.22
C ILE A 50 -0.32 -1.19 -4.68
N LYS A 51 0.55 -1.55 -5.62
CA LYS A 51 0.24 -1.45 -7.04
C LYS A 51 -0.97 -2.31 -7.42
N GLU A 52 -1.01 -3.54 -6.95
CA GLU A 52 -2.12 -4.45 -7.24
C GLU A 52 -3.43 -3.92 -6.71
N GLU A 53 -3.46 -3.49 -5.44
CA GLU A 53 -4.68 -3.04 -4.82
C GLU A 53 -5.15 -1.70 -5.40
N ALA A 54 -4.22 -0.83 -5.76
CA ALA A 54 -4.56 0.43 -6.41
C ALA A 54 -5.13 0.19 -7.81
N ASP A 55 -4.55 -0.76 -8.54
CA ASP A 55 -5.03 -1.08 -9.89
C ASP A 55 -6.44 -1.62 -9.85
N LYS A 56 -6.75 -2.48 -8.89
CA LYS A 56 -8.10 -3.01 -8.74
C LYS A 56 -9.13 -1.92 -8.47
N ARG A 57 -8.71 -0.83 -7.87
CA ARG A 57 -9.58 0.27 -7.49
C ARG A 57 -9.50 1.46 -8.44
N ASN A 58 -8.68 1.35 -9.49
CA ASN A 58 -8.43 2.43 -10.44
C ASN A 58 -7.96 3.71 -9.74
N ILE A 59 -7.10 3.55 -8.74
CA ILE A 59 -6.52 4.67 -8.01
C ILE A 59 -5.20 5.05 -8.67
N PRO A 60 -5.05 6.32 -9.11
CA PRO A 60 -3.79 6.76 -9.70
C PRO A 60 -2.70 6.88 -8.62
N ILE A 61 -1.64 6.12 -8.77
CA ILE A 61 -0.49 6.14 -7.87
C ILE A 61 0.77 6.33 -8.70
N HIS A 62 1.65 7.18 -8.22
CA HIS A 62 2.93 7.44 -8.89
C HIS A 62 4.10 6.82 -8.18
#